data_9125006b89e792afed5cead5b75ea710
#
_entry.id   9125006b89e792afed5cead5b75ea710
#
_cell.length_a   1.000
_cell.length_b   1.000
_cell.length_c   1.000
_cell.angle_alpha   90.00
_cell.angle_beta   90.00
_cell.angle_gamma   90.00
#
_symmetry.space_group_name_H-M   'P 1'
#
loop_
_entity.id
_entity.type
_entity.pdbx_description
1 polymer ?
#
loop_
_entity_poly.entity_id
_entity_poly.type
_entity_poly.pdbx_seq_one_letter_code
_entity_poly.pdbx_strand_id
1 'polypeptide(L)'
;MKPKKGILTYMAEGDNIPHSKYYSRKIHWPGNAAQCSKFGSGVTLGRGYDLKYRTELEVISDLTSSGISVEKAKKIAKGVKKSYCSAHEFVMKNRDAIEAITEIQRIRLFEKTYLHYSNDSQRFYHRYKSPHCVTWEKLKPPLKEVLIDMKYQGRLAISMIPIFGKNEIDRVINLILHSAKLSSDEGGRQRVRFLENAIK
;
A
#
# COMPACT_ATOMS: atom_id res chain seq x y z
N MET A 1 6.32 13.56 -11.02
CA MET A 1 5.15 13.96 -10.18
C MET A 1 5.07 13.12 -8.92
N LYS A 2 4.53 13.68 -7.82
CA LYS A 2 4.35 12.98 -6.53
C LYS A 2 2.92 13.15 -6.05
N PRO A 3 2.38 12.22 -5.24
CA PRO A 3 1.06 12.36 -4.64
C PRO A 3 1.03 13.49 -3.61
N LYS A 4 -0.17 14.01 -3.33
CA LYS A 4 -0.37 15.08 -2.33
C LYS A 4 -0.20 14.61 -0.89
N LYS A 5 -0.45 13.32 -0.62
CA LYS A 5 -0.34 12.69 0.71
C LYS A 5 0.24 11.29 0.57
N GLY A 6 0.79 10.74 1.65
CA GLY A 6 1.30 9.37 1.68
C GLY A 6 2.59 9.18 0.92
N ILE A 7 3.47 10.19 0.90
CA ILE A 7 4.73 10.11 0.17
C ILE A 7 5.62 8.97 0.67
N LEU A 8 5.62 8.71 1.97
CA LEU A 8 6.35 7.59 2.58
C LEU A 8 5.92 6.27 1.94
N THR A 9 4.64 5.96 1.97
CA THR A 9 4.07 4.74 1.37
C THR A 9 4.28 4.71 -0.15
N TYR A 10 4.05 5.83 -0.83
CA TYR A 10 4.23 5.91 -2.28
C TYR A 10 5.65 5.54 -2.72
N MET A 11 6.66 6.01 -2.00
CA MET A 11 8.06 5.72 -2.35
C MET A 11 8.44 4.28 -2.06
N ALA A 12 7.80 3.65 -1.08
CA ALA A 12 8.07 2.27 -0.67
C ALA A 12 7.33 1.20 -1.52
N GLU A 13 6.27 1.57 -2.24
CA GLU A 13 5.43 0.63 -2.99
C GLU A 13 5.77 0.61 -4.49
N GLY A 14 6.26 -0.53 -4.97
CA GLY A 14 6.61 -0.75 -6.38
C GLY A 14 7.75 0.15 -6.85
N ASP A 15 8.05 0.09 -8.14
CA ASP A 15 9.11 0.89 -8.76
C ASP A 15 8.68 1.58 -10.06
N ASN A 16 9.61 2.33 -10.65
CA ASN A 16 9.44 3.04 -11.92
C ASN A 16 10.33 2.46 -13.03
N ILE A 17 10.93 1.30 -12.81
CA ILE A 17 11.85 0.66 -13.75
C ILE A 17 11.02 -0.12 -14.78
N PRO A 18 11.00 0.27 -16.07
CA PRO A 18 10.09 -0.30 -17.06
C PRO A 18 10.15 -1.83 -17.23
N HIS A 19 11.33 -2.42 -17.07
CA HIS A 19 11.54 -3.86 -17.22
C HIS A 19 11.48 -4.64 -15.91
N SER A 20 11.29 -3.95 -14.78
CA SER A 20 11.11 -4.60 -13.48
C SER A 20 9.80 -5.38 -13.42
N LYS A 21 9.81 -6.50 -12.71
CA LYS A 21 8.59 -7.24 -12.38
C LYS A 21 7.64 -6.43 -11.48
N TYR A 22 8.14 -5.41 -10.79
CA TYR A 22 7.38 -4.51 -9.92
C TYR A 22 7.06 -3.17 -10.59
N TYR A 23 7.22 -3.06 -11.92
CA TYR A 23 6.90 -1.84 -12.64
C TYR A 23 5.44 -1.43 -12.42
N SER A 24 5.25 -0.38 -11.63
CA SER A 24 3.95 0.00 -11.09
C SER A 24 2.96 0.54 -12.13
N ARG A 25 3.40 0.81 -13.37
CA ARG A 25 2.51 1.25 -14.45
C ARG A 25 1.91 0.10 -15.27
N LYS A 26 2.37 -1.14 -15.07
CA LYS A 26 1.77 -2.35 -15.65
C LYS A 26 1.18 -3.23 -14.56
N ILE A 27 0.22 -4.09 -14.93
CA ILE A 27 -0.20 -5.15 -14.01
C ILE A 27 1.01 -6.01 -13.66
N HIS A 28 1.13 -6.37 -12.40
CA HIS A 28 2.22 -7.20 -11.88
C HIS A 28 1.75 -8.10 -10.74
N TRP A 29 2.57 -9.06 -10.37
CA TRP A 29 2.35 -9.92 -9.23
C TRP A 29 3.62 -9.92 -8.36
N PRO A 30 3.53 -9.43 -7.08
CA PRO A 30 4.70 -9.21 -6.24
C PRO A 30 5.11 -10.48 -5.49
N GLY A 31 5.24 -11.60 -6.18
CA GLY A 31 5.66 -12.88 -5.62
C GLY A 31 6.91 -13.47 -6.28
N ASN A 32 7.28 -14.68 -5.85
CA ASN A 32 8.31 -15.49 -6.47
C ASN A 32 7.66 -16.55 -7.36
N ALA A 33 7.89 -16.49 -8.68
CA ALA A 33 7.29 -17.39 -9.66
C ALA A 33 7.59 -18.88 -9.38
N ALA A 34 8.81 -19.20 -8.97
CA ALA A 34 9.22 -20.57 -8.66
C ALA A 34 8.52 -21.16 -7.41
N GLN A 35 7.90 -20.31 -6.60
CA GLN A 35 7.21 -20.70 -5.37
C GLN A 35 5.85 -20.02 -5.28
N CYS A 36 5.14 -19.88 -6.39
CA CYS A 36 3.90 -19.10 -6.45
C CYS A 36 2.84 -19.55 -5.44
N SER A 37 2.79 -20.82 -5.10
CA SER A 37 1.87 -21.39 -4.08
C SER A 37 2.11 -20.87 -2.66
N LYS A 38 3.26 -20.26 -2.38
CA LYS A 38 3.59 -19.68 -1.07
C LYS A 38 3.30 -18.19 -0.94
N PHE A 39 3.02 -17.49 -2.06
CA PHE A 39 2.83 -16.04 -2.09
C PHE A 39 1.39 -15.68 -2.41
N GLY A 40 0.61 -15.36 -1.39
CA GLY A 40 -0.82 -15.10 -1.49
C GLY A 40 -1.23 -13.75 -2.08
N SER A 41 -0.30 -12.97 -2.66
CA SER A 41 -0.61 -11.70 -3.32
C SER A 41 -1.52 -11.88 -4.52
N GLY A 42 -2.34 -10.87 -4.80
CA GLY A 42 -3.18 -10.82 -5.99
C GLY A 42 -2.51 -10.15 -7.19
N VAL A 43 -3.25 -10.03 -8.28
CA VAL A 43 -2.89 -9.17 -9.39
C VAL A 43 -2.86 -7.73 -8.87
N THR A 44 -1.77 -7.02 -9.09
CA THR A 44 -1.53 -5.69 -8.56
C THR A 44 -1.31 -4.70 -9.69
N LEU A 45 -1.80 -3.48 -9.54
CA LEU A 45 -1.55 -2.35 -10.42
C LEU A 45 -1.14 -1.13 -9.59
N GLY A 46 -0.42 -0.22 -10.19
CA GLY A 46 -0.01 0.99 -9.49
C GLY A 46 0.88 0.69 -8.29
N ARG A 47 0.75 1.48 -7.27
CA ARG A 47 1.51 1.36 -6.04
C ARG A 47 0.66 0.72 -4.96
N GLY A 48 0.53 -0.62 -5.03
CA GLY A 48 -0.18 -1.42 -4.03
C GLY A 48 -1.69 -1.56 -4.23
N TYR A 49 -2.23 -1.29 -5.43
CA TYR A 49 -3.63 -1.57 -5.73
C TYR A 49 -3.78 -3.07 -6.06
N ASP A 50 -4.02 -3.88 -5.04
CA ASP A 50 -4.23 -5.33 -5.16
C ASP A 50 -5.71 -5.63 -5.47
N LEU A 51 -5.95 -6.49 -6.46
CA LEU A 51 -7.29 -6.86 -6.96
C LEU A 51 -7.89 -8.06 -6.19
N LYS A 52 -7.12 -8.72 -5.34
CA LYS A 52 -7.49 -10.01 -4.71
C LYS A 52 -8.84 -9.98 -3.99
N TYR A 53 -9.11 -8.92 -3.24
CA TYR A 53 -10.32 -8.82 -2.41
C TYR A 53 -11.38 -7.87 -2.99
N ARG A 54 -11.23 -7.48 -4.26
CA ARG A 54 -12.14 -6.54 -4.93
C ARG A 54 -13.12 -7.27 -5.84
N THR A 55 -14.22 -6.60 -6.17
CA THR A 55 -15.15 -7.00 -7.21
C THR A 55 -14.75 -6.37 -8.55
N GLU A 56 -15.23 -6.92 -9.67
CA GLU A 56 -15.01 -6.33 -10.99
C GLU A 56 -15.56 -4.91 -11.09
N LEU A 57 -16.76 -4.68 -10.53
CA LEU A 57 -17.39 -3.35 -10.54
C LEU A 57 -16.57 -2.32 -9.76
N GLU A 58 -16.06 -2.67 -8.58
CA GLU A 58 -15.18 -1.80 -7.81
C GLU A 58 -13.91 -1.46 -8.60
N VAL A 59 -13.25 -2.46 -9.20
CA VAL A 59 -12.05 -2.24 -9.99
C VAL A 59 -12.32 -1.34 -11.19
N ILE A 60 -13.39 -1.60 -11.95
CA ILE A 60 -13.76 -0.77 -13.11
C ILE A 60 -14.03 0.67 -12.65
N SER A 61 -14.81 0.87 -11.58
CA SER A 61 -15.10 2.20 -11.03
C SER A 61 -13.83 2.93 -10.56
N ASP A 62 -12.95 2.24 -9.83
CA ASP A 62 -11.71 2.82 -9.30
C ASP A 62 -10.74 3.22 -10.43
N LEU A 63 -10.59 2.37 -11.42
CA LEU A 63 -9.69 2.62 -12.54
C LEU A 63 -10.21 3.73 -13.45
N THR A 64 -11.50 3.74 -13.75
CA THR A 64 -12.10 4.78 -14.61
C THR A 64 -12.09 6.15 -13.92
N SER A 65 -12.38 6.21 -12.62
CA SER A 65 -12.25 7.46 -11.84
C SER A 65 -10.81 7.96 -11.72
N SER A 66 -9.83 7.08 -11.94
CA SER A 66 -8.41 7.45 -12.02
C SER A 66 -7.99 7.90 -13.44
N GLY A 67 -8.93 7.90 -14.41
CA GLY A 67 -8.71 8.33 -15.79
C GLY A 67 -8.26 7.20 -16.73
N ILE A 68 -8.38 5.93 -16.33
CA ILE A 68 -8.09 4.78 -17.19
C ILE A 68 -9.34 4.49 -18.03
N SER A 69 -9.18 4.15 -19.33
CA SER A 69 -10.31 3.86 -20.20
C SER A 69 -11.13 2.65 -19.71
N VAL A 70 -12.43 2.66 -19.99
CA VAL A 70 -13.35 1.58 -19.57
C VAL A 70 -12.91 0.23 -20.13
N GLU A 71 -12.45 0.18 -21.39
CA GLU A 71 -11.99 -1.05 -22.03
C GLU A 71 -10.76 -1.63 -21.31
N LYS A 72 -9.77 -0.77 -20.99
CA LYS A 72 -8.58 -1.17 -20.23
C LYS A 72 -8.95 -1.60 -18.81
N ALA A 73 -9.85 -0.86 -18.14
CA ALA A 73 -10.33 -1.20 -16.81
C ALA A 73 -11.03 -2.57 -16.77
N LYS A 74 -11.86 -2.88 -17.76
CA LYS A 74 -12.52 -4.18 -17.89
C LYS A 74 -11.51 -5.32 -18.09
N LYS A 75 -10.47 -5.11 -18.90
CA LYS A 75 -9.41 -6.12 -19.09
C LYS A 75 -8.65 -6.40 -17.78
N ILE A 76 -8.32 -5.34 -17.02
CA ILE A 76 -7.63 -5.46 -15.73
C ILE A 76 -8.55 -6.13 -14.70
N ALA A 77 -9.83 -5.78 -14.65
CA ALA A 77 -10.80 -6.32 -13.71
C ALA A 77 -10.96 -7.85 -13.77
N LYS A 78 -10.65 -8.49 -14.88
CA LYS A 78 -10.61 -9.97 -14.99
C LYS A 78 -9.56 -10.62 -14.09
N GLY A 79 -8.65 -9.83 -13.52
CA GLY A 79 -7.68 -10.27 -12.53
C GLY A 79 -8.19 -10.33 -11.09
N VAL A 80 -9.43 -9.90 -10.80
CA VAL A 80 -10.01 -9.92 -9.44
C VAL A 80 -10.09 -11.32 -8.87
N LYS A 81 -10.04 -11.42 -7.53
CA LYS A 81 -10.11 -12.69 -6.78
C LYS A 81 -9.04 -13.72 -7.12
N LYS A 82 -8.09 -13.38 -7.99
CA LYS A 82 -6.93 -14.22 -8.27
C LYS A 82 -5.84 -13.97 -7.24
N SER A 83 -5.18 -15.04 -6.80
CA SER A 83 -4.07 -15.01 -5.85
C SER A 83 -3.14 -16.19 -6.11
N TYR A 84 -1.96 -16.19 -5.50
CA TYR A 84 -1.00 -17.25 -5.68
C TYR A 84 -0.64 -17.48 -7.17
N CYS A 85 -0.57 -18.73 -7.61
CA CYS A 85 -0.22 -19.08 -8.98
C CYS A 85 -1.23 -18.54 -10.00
N SER A 86 -2.53 -18.51 -9.68
CA SER A 86 -3.54 -17.99 -10.60
C SER A 86 -3.39 -16.49 -10.90
N ALA A 87 -2.91 -15.72 -9.93
CA ALA A 87 -2.58 -14.30 -10.14
C ALA A 87 -1.31 -14.14 -10.99
N HIS A 88 -0.29 -14.95 -10.73
CA HIS A 88 0.94 -14.98 -11.53
C HIS A 88 0.64 -15.32 -12.99
N GLU A 89 -0.09 -16.41 -13.24
CA GLU A 89 -0.48 -16.84 -14.58
C GLU A 89 -1.29 -15.77 -15.34
N PHE A 90 -2.23 -15.13 -14.65
CA PHE A 90 -3.00 -14.02 -15.25
C PHE A 90 -2.09 -12.88 -15.69
N VAL A 91 -1.13 -12.49 -14.84
CA VAL A 91 -0.18 -11.43 -15.17
C VAL A 91 0.70 -11.84 -16.36
N MET A 92 1.27 -13.03 -16.33
CA MET A 92 2.11 -13.52 -17.43
C MET A 92 1.37 -13.53 -18.78
N LYS A 93 0.09 -13.93 -18.77
CA LYS A 93 -0.72 -14.00 -20.00
C LYS A 93 -1.16 -12.63 -20.51
N ASN A 94 -1.38 -11.64 -19.64
CA ASN A 94 -2.07 -10.40 -20.01
C ASN A 94 -1.21 -9.14 -19.91
N ARG A 95 -0.04 -9.19 -19.25
CA ARG A 95 0.79 -8.01 -18.96
C ARG A 95 1.20 -7.23 -20.22
N ASP A 96 1.51 -7.92 -21.30
CA ASP A 96 1.96 -7.28 -22.53
C ASP A 96 0.80 -6.79 -23.39
N ALA A 97 -0.35 -7.50 -23.36
CA ALA A 97 -1.56 -7.08 -24.04
C ALA A 97 -2.29 -5.92 -23.33
N ILE A 98 -2.07 -5.73 -22.05
CA ILE A 98 -2.59 -4.61 -21.27
C ILE A 98 -1.51 -3.54 -21.19
N GLU A 99 -1.67 -2.47 -21.96
CA GLU A 99 -0.75 -1.34 -21.98
C GLU A 99 -0.56 -0.71 -20.59
N ALA A 100 0.62 -0.10 -20.39
CA ALA A 100 0.91 0.65 -19.18
C ALA A 100 -0.08 1.80 -18.96
N ILE A 101 -0.41 2.07 -17.71
CA ILE A 101 -1.12 3.29 -17.32
C ILE A 101 -0.16 4.48 -17.32
N THR A 102 -0.69 5.69 -17.46
CA THR A 102 0.12 6.91 -17.38
C THR A 102 0.57 7.18 -15.94
N GLU A 103 1.58 8.03 -15.77
CA GLU A 103 2.04 8.44 -14.45
C GLU A 103 0.94 9.15 -13.65
N ILE A 104 0.15 10.01 -14.31
CA ILE A 104 -0.97 10.70 -13.66
C ILE A 104 -2.04 9.70 -13.20
N GLN A 105 -2.38 8.71 -14.03
CA GLN A 105 -3.33 7.66 -13.66
C GLN A 105 -2.83 6.84 -12.46
N ARG A 106 -1.54 6.50 -12.45
CA ARG A 106 -0.92 5.81 -11.31
C ARG A 106 -0.99 6.60 -10.01
N ILE A 107 -0.73 7.92 -10.07
CA ILE A 107 -0.80 8.81 -8.90
C ILE A 107 -2.24 8.90 -8.39
N ARG A 108 -3.22 9.12 -9.26
CA ARG A 108 -4.64 9.18 -8.90
C ARG A 108 -5.13 7.87 -8.27
N LEU A 109 -4.73 6.73 -8.84
CA LEU A 109 -5.06 5.42 -8.29
C LEU A 109 -4.43 5.22 -6.90
N PHE A 110 -3.17 5.65 -6.72
CA PHE A 110 -2.52 5.61 -5.40
C PHE A 110 -3.24 6.51 -4.39
N GLU A 111 -3.56 7.75 -4.73
CA GLU A 111 -4.24 8.69 -3.83
C GLU A 111 -5.59 8.13 -3.35
N LYS A 112 -6.34 7.48 -4.25
CA LYS A 112 -7.59 6.80 -3.92
C LYS A 112 -7.36 5.62 -2.96
N THR A 113 -6.38 4.79 -3.25
CA THR A 113 -6.00 3.63 -2.41
C THR A 113 -5.51 4.11 -1.04
N TYR A 114 -4.67 5.13 -1.00
CA TYR A 114 -4.16 5.70 0.24
C TYR A 114 -5.26 6.31 1.10
N LEU A 115 -6.24 6.99 0.50
CA LEU A 115 -7.40 7.51 1.23
C LEU A 115 -8.21 6.37 1.88
N HIS A 116 -8.43 5.27 1.16
CA HIS A 116 -9.09 4.08 1.71
C HIS A 116 -8.34 3.56 2.95
N TYR A 117 -7.03 3.36 2.86
CA TYR A 117 -6.20 2.90 3.98
C TYR A 117 -6.09 3.92 5.11
N SER A 118 -6.11 5.21 4.81
CA SER A 118 -6.15 6.28 5.82
C SER A 118 -7.43 6.20 6.66
N ASN A 119 -8.59 6.05 6.01
CA ASN A 119 -9.88 5.91 6.69
C ASN A 119 -9.94 4.60 7.49
N ASP A 120 -9.40 3.51 6.97
CA ASP A 120 -9.35 2.23 7.67
C ASP A 120 -8.40 2.29 8.87
N SER A 121 -7.27 2.97 8.74
CA SER A 121 -6.32 3.21 9.84
C SER A 121 -6.95 4.03 10.97
N GLN A 122 -7.73 5.06 10.62
CA GLN A 122 -8.47 5.86 11.60
C GLN A 122 -9.49 5.01 12.35
N ARG A 123 -10.30 4.20 11.64
CA ARG A 123 -11.25 3.27 12.27
C ARG A 123 -10.54 2.26 13.17
N PHE A 124 -9.44 1.70 12.71
CA PHE A 124 -8.63 0.75 13.47
C PHE A 124 -8.06 1.40 14.74
N TYR A 125 -7.51 2.61 14.64
CA TYR A 125 -7.01 3.37 15.77
C TYR A 125 -8.12 3.65 16.80
N HIS A 126 -9.28 4.16 16.38
CA HIS A 126 -10.41 4.43 17.27
C HIS A 126 -10.90 3.18 17.99
N ARG A 127 -10.92 2.05 17.29
CA ARG A 127 -11.39 0.78 17.85
C ARG A 127 -10.47 0.22 18.94
N TYR A 128 -9.16 0.42 18.82
CA TYR A 128 -8.16 -0.24 19.66
C TYR A 128 -7.35 0.71 20.55
N LYS A 129 -7.60 2.02 20.50
CA LYS A 129 -6.96 2.97 21.40
C LYS A 129 -7.42 2.76 22.84
N SER A 130 -6.50 2.91 23.81
CA SER A 130 -6.82 2.96 25.22
C SER A 130 -7.31 4.36 25.64
N PRO A 131 -7.96 4.52 26.82
CA PRO A 131 -8.38 5.83 27.33
C PRO A 131 -7.26 6.87 27.46
N HIS A 132 -6.03 6.41 27.66
CA HIS A 132 -4.84 7.28 27.79
C HIS A 132 -4.19 7.68 26.45
N CYS A 133 -4.71 7.20 25.33
CA CYS A 133 -4.23 7.58 24.00
C CYS A 133 -4.80 8.94 23.60
N VAL A 134 -4.02 9.74 22.90
CA VAL A 134 -4.54 10.94 22.23
C VAL A 134 -5.62 10.56 21.21
N THR A 135 -6.47 11.53 20.83
CA THR A 135 -7.42 11.30 19.73
C THR A 135 -6.68 11.24 18.38
N TRP A 136 -7.30 10.64 17.38
CA TRP A 136 -6.73 10.58 16.04
C TRP A 136 -6.36 11.97 15.50
N GLU A 137 -7.19 12.97 15.76
CA GLU A 137 -6.99 14.35 15.32
C GLU A 137 -5.72 14.96 15.91
N LYS A 138 -5.44 14.65 17.18
CA LYS A 138 -4.27 15.14 17.95
C LYS A 138 -3.00 14.35 17.67
N LEU A 139 -3.08 13.17 17.03
CA LEU A 139 -1.90 12.39 16.69
C LEU A 139 -1.03 13.19 15.71
N LYS A 140 0.27 13.27 15.98
CA LYS A 140 1.23 14.02 15.14
C LYS A 140 1.15 13.53 13.69
N PRO A 141 1.17 14.42 12.69
CA PRO A 141 1.09 14.03 11.27
C PRO A 141 2.09 12.95 10.84
N PRO A 142 3.38 13.00 11.23
CA PRO A 142 4.34 11.96 10.89
C PRO A 142 3.97 10.58 11.45
N LEU A 143 3.42 10.54 12.67
CA LEU A 143 2.97 9.29 13.30
C LEU A 143 1.75 8.72 12.58
N LYS A 144 0.81 9.56 12.14
CA LYS A 144 -0.32 9.12 11.30
C LYS A 144 0.19 8.49 10.00
N GLU A 145 1.15 9.13 9.33
CA GLU A 145 1.68 8.64 8.06
C GLU A 145 2.36 7.28 8.20
N VAL A 146 3.17 7.09 9.26
CA VAL A 146 3.79 5.80 9.56
C VAL A 146 2.76 4.73 9.94
N LEU A 147 1.74 5.08 10.73
CA LEU A 147 0.67 4.16 11.09
C LEU A 147 -0.12 3.69 9.85
N ILE A 148 -0.44 4.62 8.93
CA ILE A 148 -1.11 4.31 7.66
C ILE A 148 -0.20 3.43 6.80
N ASP A 149 1.09 3.72 6.72
CA ASP A 149 2.06 2.91 5.96
C ASP A 149 2.16 1.48 6.51
N MET A 150 2.19 1.31 7.83
CA MET A 150 2.16 -0.02 8.47
C MET A 150 0.86 -0.76 8.15
N LYS A 151 -0.29 -0.06 8.15
CA LYS A 151 -1.59 -0.64 7.78
C LYS A 151 -1.61 -1.03 6.30
N TYR A 152 -1.10 -0.18 5.44
CA TYR A 152 -0.99 -0.40 3.99
C TYR A 152 -0.18 -1.65 3.66
N GLN A 153 0.94 -1.85 4.36
CA GLN A 153 1.80 -3.02 4.22
C GLN A 153 1.23 -4.28 4.90
N GLY A 154 0.20 -4.17 5.75
CA GLY A 154 -0.31 -5.28 6.55
C GLY A 154 0.56 -5.64 7.76
N ARG A 155 1.32 -4.68 8.29
CA ARG A 155 2.20 -4.84 9.46
C ARG A 155 1.62 -4.28 10.75
N LEU A 156 0.58 -3.46 10.67
CA LEU A 156 -0.03 -2.84 11.85
C LEU A 156 -0.74 -3.89 12.72
N ALA A 157 -0.31 -4.02 13.97
CA ALA A 157 -0.92 -4.89 14.97
C ALA A 157 -1.66 -4.07 16.04
N ILE A 158 -2.66 -4.69 16.70
CA ILE A 158 -3.45 -4.06 17.78
C ILE A 158 -2.55 -3.57 18.91
N SER A 159 -1.54 -4.37 19.29
CA SER A 159 -0.59 -4.03 20.36
C SER A 159 0.25 -2.78 20.11
N MET A 160 0.34 -2.33 18.84
CA MET A 160 1.08 -1.11 18.48
C MET A 160 0.27 0.16 18.73
N ILE A 161 -1.06 0.08 18.73
CA ILE A 161 -1.93 1.26 18.85
C ILE A 161 -1.69 2.07 20.13
N PRO A 162 -1.54 1.46 21.33
CA PRO A 162 -1.21 2.23 22.53
C PRO A 162 0.14 2.97 22.46
N ILE A 163 1.10 2.44 21.72
CA ILE A 163 2.42 3.08 21.51
C ILE A 163 2.27 4.34 20.67
N PHE A 164 1.56 4.23 19.53
CA PHE A 164 1.21 5.41 18.73
C PHE A 164 0.39 6.42 19.52
N GLY A 165 -0.54 5.93 20.38
CA GLY A 165 -1.41 6.75 21.19
C GLY A 165 -0.71 7.61 22.25
N LYS A 166 0.54 7.32 22.59
CA LYS A 166 1.38 8.21 23.42
C LYS A 166 1.83 9.46 22.68
N ASN A 167 1.72 9.47 21.35
CA ASN A 167 2.07 10.62 20.49
C ASN A 167 3.55 11.07 20.62
N GLU A 168 4.42 10.12 20.92
CA GLU A 168 5.87 10.30 21.09
C GLU A 168 6.62 9.61 19.94
N ILE A 169 7.35 10.37 19.13
CA ILE A 169 8.04 9.87 17.94
C ILE A 169 9.09 8.83 18.32
N ASP A 170 9.88 9.08 19.36
CA ASP A 170 10.96 8.19 19.80
C ASP A 170 10.44 6.79 20.21
N ARG A 171 9.24 6.72 20.78
CA ARG A 171 8.61 5.43 21.11
C ARG A 171 8.27 4.62 19.87
N VAL A 172 7.81 5.28 18.81
CA VAL A 172 7.50 4.60 17.55
C VAL A 172 8.78 4.20 16.82
N ILE A 173 9.83 5.02 16.85
CA ILE A 173 11.17 4.63 16.36
C ILE A 173 11.66 3.39 17.09
N ASN A 174 11.60 3.37 18.42
CA ASN A 174 12.00 2.21 19.22
C ASN A 174 11.17 0.96 18.90
N LEU A 175 9.86 1.10 18.71
CA LEU A 175 8.98 0.01 18.27
C LEU A 175 9.46 -0.58 16.93
N ILE A 176 9.81 0.26 15.97
CA ILE A 176 10.26 -0.19 14.64
C ILE A 176 11.59 -0.92 14.76
N LEU A 177 12.55 -0.35 15.47
CA LEU A 177 13.91 -0.89 15.58
C LEU A 177 13.96 -2.22 16.34
N HIS A 178 13.13 -2.40 17.37
CA HIS A 178 13.10 -3.61 18.19
C HIS A 178 12.10 -4.68 17.71
N SER A 179 11.34 -4.42 16.67
CA SER A 179 10.47 -5.43 16.04
C SER A 179 11.21 -6.08 14.88
N ALA A 180 11.49 -7.38 14.98
CA ALA A 180 12.20 -8.12 13.93
C ALA A 180 11.55 -7.98 12.54
N LYS A 181 10.20 -7.96 12.48
CA LYS A 181 9.46 -7.78 11.21
C LYS A 181 9.55 -6.35 10.67
N LEU A 182 9.42 -5.34 11.53
CA LEU A 182 9.45 -3.95 11.10
C LEU A 182 10.86 -3.52 10.73
N SER A 183 11.87 -3.89 11.53
CA SER A 183 13.26 -3.56 11.26
C SER A 183 13.77 -4.20 9.96
N SER A 184 13.36 -5.42 9.66
CA SER A 184 13.70 -6.08 8.38
C SER A 184 13.10 -5.37 7.15
N ASP A 185 12.00 -4.66 7.33
CA ASP A 185 11.33 -3.92 6.25
C ASP A 185 11.94 -2.50 6.03
N GLU A 186 12.74 -1.98 6.98
CA GLU A 186 13.19 -0.58 6.99
C GLU A 186 14.10 -0.19 5.82
N GLY A 187 14.87 -1.12 5.26
CA GLY A 187 15.67 -0.88 4.06
C GLY A 187 14.85 -0.32 2.89
N GLY A 188 13.61 -0.81 2.73
CA GLY A 188 12.67 -0.37 1.69
C GLY A 188 11.65 0.67 2.18
N ARG A 189 11.33 0.70 3.48
CA ARG A 189 10.25 1.55 4.01
C ARG A 189 10.73 2.91 4.52
N GLN A 190 11.93 3.00 5.09
CA GLN A 190 12.53 4.26 5.56
C GLN A 190 11.68 5.02 6.60
N ARG A 191 10.89 4.33 7.42
CA ARG A 191 10.00 4.92 8.44
C ARG A 191 10.77 5.64 9.53
N VAL A 192 11.86 5.02 10.01
CA VAL A 192 12.73 5.61 11.04
C VAL A 192 13.29 6.92 10.54
N ARG A 193 13.92 6.93 9.35
CA ARG A 193 14.46 8.15 8.74
C ARG A 193 13.39 9.23 8.53
N PHE A 194 12.18 8.83 8.13
CA PHE A 194 11.07 9.75 7.97
C PHE A 194 10.67 10.41 9.29
N LEU A 195 10.61 9.65 10.38
CA LEU A 195 10.30 10.15 11.72
C LEU A 195 11.42 11.03 12.28
N GLU A 196 12.69 10.65 12.13
CA GLU A 196 13.85 11.45 12.55
C GLU A 196 13.90 12.82 11.86
N ASN A 197 13.53 12.88 10.56
CA ASN A 197 13.47 14.14 9.83
C ASN A 197 12.31 15.04 10.29
N ALA A 198 11.30 14.50 10.94
CA ALA A 198 10.17 15.26 11.46
C ALA A 198 10.43 15.88 12.84
N ILE A 199 11.55 15.54 13.51
CA ILE A 199 11.95 16.09 14.81
C ILE A 199 12.94 17.27 14.62
N LYS A 200 13.61 17.32 13.46
CA LYS A 200 14.52 18.41 13.08
C LYS A 200 13.76 19.66 12.65
#